data_bc556bd1cade506659baef6c1661722d
#
_entry.id   bc556bd1cade506659baef6c1661722d
#
_cell.length_a   1.000
_cell.length_b   1.000
_cell.length_c   1.000
_cell.angle_alpha   90.00
_cell.angle_beta   90.00
_cell.angle_gamma   90.00
#
_symmetry.space_group_name_H-M   'P 1'
#
loop_
_entity.id
_entity.type
_entity.pdbx_description
1 polymer ?
#
loop_
_entity_poly.entity_id
_entity_poly.type
_entity_poly.pdbx_seq_one_letter_code
_entity_poly.pdbx_strand_id
1 'polypeptide(L)'
;MTRFALLVRGINVGGKNKVVMTELREELQTIGLDGVETYINSGNIFFESASSKAELVDLLGHFFRDHYPFIQSFSLFSAEDYAQDLASLPAWWQEDLARKDVLFYTEGLDQDAVWELVSAFSLGDEIIHRGNLGIYWGKYSEETYTKTAYHRQVLKMPDYRLLTIRNANTFDKIGQFLRKS
;
A
#
# COMPACT_ATOMS: atom_id res chain seq x y z
N MET A 1 -19.49 -2.13 12.10
CA MET A 1 -18.02 -2.06 12.02
C MET A 1 -17.54 -2.06 10.59
N THR A 2 -16.45 -1.39 10.33
CA THR A 2 -15.82 -1.32 9.01
C THR A 2 -14.56 -2.15 9.00
N ARG A 3 -14.33 -2.89 7.91
CA ARG A 3 -13.09 -3.64 7.73
C ARG A 3 -12.07 -2.77 6.99
N PHE A 4 -10.86 -2.75 7.50
CA PHE A 4 -9.76 -1.93 6.99
C PHE A 4 -8.56 -2.77 6.60
N ALA A 5 -7.80 -2.24 5.65
CA ALA A 5 -6.45 -2.69 5.34
C ALA A 5 -5.45 -1.64 5.80
N LEU A 6 -4.41 -2.11 6.47
CA LEU A 6 -3.28 -1.30 6.93
C LEU A 6 -2.03 -1.86 6.27
N LEU A 7 -1.36 -1.04 5.48
CA LEU A 7 -0.14 -1.44 4.79
C LEU A 7 1.04 -0.66 5.34
N VAL A 8 2.07 -1.38 5.75
CA VAL A 8 3.33 -0.78 6.20
C VAL A 8 4.44 -1.17 5.24
N ARG A 9 5.56 -0.45 5.30
CA ARG A 9 6.70 -0.71 4.42
C ARG A 9 8.00 -0.77 5.20
N GLY A 10 9.02 -1.31 4.56
CA GLY A 10 10.38 -1.29 5.11
C GLY A 10 10.58 -2.18 6.31
N ILE A 11 9.72 -3.16 6.50
CA ILE A 11 9.86 -4.15 7.58
C ILE A 11 10.35 -5.48 7.03
N ASN A 12 11.08 -6.23 7.85
CA ASN A 12 11.54 -7.59 7.53
C ASN A 12 12.33 -7.67 6.22
N VAL A 13 13.10 -6.63 5.89
CA VAL A 13 13.88 -6.56 4.65
C VAL A 13 15.37 -6.54 4.99
N GLY A 14 16.13 -7.46 4.38
CA GLY A 14 17.58 -7.51 4.52
C GLY A 14 18.07 -7.67 5.97
N GLY A 15 17.30 -8.33 6.82
CA GLY A 15 17.62 -8.52 8.23
C GLY A 15 17.45 -7.28 9.09
N LYS A 16 16.85 -6.21 8.55
CA LYS A 16 16.59 -4.95 9.26
C LYS A 16 15.11 -4.79 9.55
N ASN A 17 14.80 -3.99 10.57
CA ASN A 17 13.44 -3.60 10.94
C ASN A 17 12.53 -4.82 11.14
N LYS A 18 13.02 -5.78 11.91
CA LYS A 18 12.32 -7.03 12.14
C LYS A 18 11.02 -6.80 12.91
N VAL A 19 9.94 -7.34 12.39
CA VAL A 19 8.63 -7.37 13.03
C VAL A 19 8.12 -8.80 13.03
N VAL A 20 7.81 -9.31 14.22
CA VAL A 20 7.17 -10.62 14.37
C VAL A 20 5.67 -10.41 14.18
N MET A 21 5.11 -10.90 13.06
CA MET A 21 3.73 -10.60 12.67
C MET A 21 2.69 -11.08 13.68
N THR A 22 2.95 -12.20 14.37
CA THR A 22 2.05 -12.68 15.42
C THR A 22 2.01 -11.73 16.62
N GLU A 23 3.16 -11.19 17.00
CA GLU A 23 3.25 -10.20 18.09
C GLU A 23 2.54 -8.90 17.69
N LEU A 24 2.79 -8.40 16.49
CA LEU A 24 2.12 -7.21 16.00
C LEU A 24 0.60 -7.37 16.00
N ARG A 25 0.11 -8.52 15.56
CA ARG A 25 -1.33 -8.81 15.57
C ARG A 25 -1.91 -8.75 16.98
N GLU A 26 -1.23 -9.37 17.95
CA GLU A 26 -1.67 -9.37 19.35
C GLU A 26 -1.65 -7.96 19.94
N GLU A 27 -0.61 -7.20 19.69
CA GLU A 27 -0.48 -5.83 20.17
C GLU A 27 -1.57 -4.91 19.58
N LEU A 28 -1.90 -5.07 18.31
CA LEU A 28 -2.97 -4.30 17.68
C LEU A 28 -4.34 -4.64 18.28
N GLN A 29 -4.56 -5.89 18.66
CA GLN A 29 -5.77 -6.29 19.37
C GLN A 29 -5.86 -5.62 20.73
N THR A 30 -4.75 -5.44 21.44
CA THR A 30 -4.77 -4.79 22.75
C THR A 30 -5.13 -3.31 22.70
N ILE A 31 -4.96 -2.64 21.57
CA ILE A 31 -5.35 -1.24 21.41
C ILE A 31 -6.78 -1.07 20.86
N GLY A 32 -7.52 -2.16 20.76
CA GLY A 32 -8.95 -2.13 20.45
C GLY A 32 -9.34 -2.45 19.01
N LEU A 33 -8.42 -2.98 18.20
CA LEU A 33 -8.75 -3.43 16.86
C LEU A 33 -9.26 -4.87 16.90
N ASP A 34 -10.33 -5.15 16.19
CA ASP A 34 -10.98 -6.47 16.19
C ASP A 34 -10.60 -7.28 14.96
N GLY A 35 -10.60 -8.61 15.11
CA GLY A 35 -10.41 -9.54 14.01
C GLY A 35 -9.12 -9.31 13.23
N VAL A 36 -8.03 -8.99 13.91
CA VAL A 36 -6.76 -8.66 13.26
C VAL A 36 -6.17 -9.88 12.58
N GLU A 37 -5.92 -9.76 11.28
CA GLU A 37 -5.26 -10.77 10.46
C GLU A 37 -4.07 -10.14 9.74
N THR A 38 -3.08 -10.97 9.38
CA THR A 38 -1.93 -10.53 8.61
C THR A 38 -1.73 -11.45 7.41
N TYR A 39 -1.16 -10.90 6.34
CA TYR A 39 -0.79 -11.65 5.15
C TYR A 39 0.66 -11.34 4.79
N ILE A 40 1.51 -12.35 4.78
CA ILE A 40 2.95 -12.33 4.54
C ILE A 40 3.72 -11.30 5.40
N ASN A 41 5.05 -11.36 5.35
CA ASN A 41 5.90 -10.56 6.26
C ASN A 41 6.18 -9.13 5.79
N SER A 42 5.67 -8.73 4.63
CA SER A 42 5.87 -7.38 4.11
C SER A 42 5.00 -6.31 4.77
N GLY A 43 4.02 -6.73 5.59
CA GLY A 43 3.21 -5.80 6.38
C GLY A 43 1.85 -5.47 5.79
N ASN A 44 1.06 -6.52 5.51
CA ASN A 44 -0.34 -6.38 5.12
C ASN A 44 -1.21 -6.83 6.29
N ILE A 45 -1.96 -5.91 6.87
CA ILE A 45 -2.70 -6.11 8.10
C ILE A 45 -4.16 -5.75 7.86
N PHE A 46 -5.07 -6.55 8.40
CA PHE A 46 -6.51 -6.36 8.24
C PHE A 46 -7.19 -6.41 9.58
N PHE A 47 -8.19 -5.57 9.79
CA PHE A 47 -8.91 -5.52 11.05
C PHE A 47 -10.28 -4.89 10.88
N GLU A 48 -11.11 -5.01 11.90
CA GLU A 48 -12.42 -4.35 11.97
C GLU A 48 -12.41 -3.30 13.07
N SER A 49 -13.08 -2.18 12.83
CA SER A 49 -13.21 -1.11 13.80
C SER A 49 -14.49 -0.29 13.57
N ALA A 50 -15.05 0.21 14.65
CA ALA A 50 -16.14 1.18 14.59
C ALA A 50 -15.62 2.62 14.53
N SER A 51 -14.33 2.83 14.72
CA SER A 51 -13.71 4.15 14.69
C SER A 51 -13.62 4.70 13.27
N SER A 52 -13.59 6.02 13.14
CA SER A 52 -13.38 6.69 11.86
C SER A 52 -11.93 6.49 11.39
N LYS A 53 -11.69 6.70 10.09
CA LYS A 53 -10.34 6.65 9.54
C LYS A 53 -9.41 7.64 10.26
N ALA A 54 -9.88 8.86 10.51
CA ALA A 54 -9.08 9.88 11.20
C ALA A 54 -8.65 9.45 12.60
N GLU A 55 -9.57 8.86 13.35
CA GLU A 55 -9.27 8.31 14.67
C GLU A 55 -8.25 7.17 14.60
N LEU A 56 -8.39 6.29 13.61
CA LEU A 56 -7.48 5.18 13.41
C LEU A 56 -6.09 5.64 12.99
N VAL A 57 -5.99 6.65 12.13
CA VAL A 57 -4.70 7.24 11.73
C VAL A 57 -3.96 7.76 12.95
N ASP A 58 -4.65 8.48 13.82
CA ASP A 58 -4.07 9.01 15.05
C ASP A 58 -3.62 7.87 16.00
N LEU A 59 -4.49 6.92 16.24
CA LEU A 59 -4.23 5.77 17.10
C LEU A 59 -3.02 4.96 16.61
N LEU A 60 -3.00 4.63 15.32
CA LEU A 60 -1.94 3.84 14.72
C LEU A 60 -0.62 4.62 14.65
N GLY A 61 -0.68 5.92 14.40
CA GLY A 61 0.51 6.77 14.44
C GLY A 61 1.19 6.76 15.80
N HIS A 62 0.42 6.87 16.87
CA HIS A 62 0.95 6.76 18.23
C HIS A 62 1.49 5.37 18.53
N PHE A 63 0.74 4.33 18.14
CA PHE A 63 1.16 2.95 18.34
C PHE A 63 2.51 2.67 17.69
N PHE A 64 2.69 3.03 16.43
CA PHE A 64 3.95 2.78 15.73
C PHE A 64 5.11 3.58 16.32
N ARG A 65 4.90 4.82 16.71
CA ARG A 65 5.95 5.61 17.38
C ARG A 65 6.44 4.95 18.66
N ASP A 66 5.52 4.36 19.41
CA ASP A 66 5.85 3.77 20.72
C ASP A 66 6.46 2.37 20.60
N HIS A 67 6.04 1.57 19.63
CA HIS A 67 6.41 0.16 19.52
C HIS A 67 7.33 -0.16 18.34
N TYR A 68 7.18 0.55 17.22
CA TYR A 68 7.94 0.29 15.99
C TYR A 68 8.33 1.62 15.34
N PRO A 69 9.23 2.41 15.96
CA PRO A 69 9.51 3.78 15.52
C PRO A 69 10.11 3.87 14.11
N PHE A 70 10.63 2.78 13.56
CA PHE A 70 11.08 2.74 12.17
C PHE A 70 9.92 2.71 11.17
N ILE A 71 8.69 2.44 11.60
CA ILE A 71 7.48 2.55 10.77
C ILE A 71 6.99 3.99 10.87
N GLN A 72 7.44 4.83 9.94
CA GLN A 72 7.18 6.27 9.98
C GLN A 72 5.91 6.66 9.23
N SER A 73 5.45 5.81 8.32
CA SER A 73 4.26 6.06 7.51
C SER A 73 3.56 4.74 7.18
N PHE A 74 2.28 4.83 6.91
CA PHE A 74 1.46 3.67 6.56
C PHE A 74 0.30 4.10 5.67
N SER A 75 -0.26 3.14 4.92
CA SER A 75 -1.48 3.32 4.14
C SER A 75 -2.65 2.68 4.87
N LEU A 76 -3.78 3.36 4.93
CA LEU A 76 -4.99 2.87 5.59
C LEU A 76 -6.20 3.13 4.72
N PHE A 77 -6.97 2.10 4.41
CA PHE A 77 -8.19 2.26 3.62
C PHE A 77 -9.23 1.18 3.98
N SER A 78 -10.49 1.51 3.76
CA SER A 78 -11.59 0.60 4.04
C SER A 78 -11.87 -0.37 2.88
N ALA A 79 -12.67 -1.40 3.17
CA ALA A 79 -13.15 -2.32 2.13
C ALA A 79 -13.94 -1.57 1.05
N GLU A 80 -14.70 -0.55 1.43
CA GLU A 80 -15.44 0.28 0.48
C GLU A 80 -14.50 1.09 -0.42
N ASP A 81 -13.47 1.71 0.15
CA ASP A 81 -12.46 2.44 -0.62
C ASP A 81 -11.79 1.54 -1.66
N TYR A 82 -11.43 0.32 -1.26
CA TYR A 82 -10.85 -0.67 -2.16
C TYR A 82 -11.82 -1.02 -3.30
N ALA A 83 -13.08 -1.29 -2.96
CA ALA A 83 -14.09 -1.67 -3.96
C ALA A 83 -14.33 -0.55 -4.98
N GLN A 84 -14.37 0.70 -4.53
CA GLN A 84 -14.52 1.86 -5.40
C GLN A 84 -13.36 2.00 -6.37
N ASP A 85 -12.14 1.85 -5.86
CA ASP A 85 -10.95 1.96 -6.69
C ASP A 85 -10.88 0.81 -7.71
N LEU A 86 -11.16 -0.42 -7.26
CA LEU A 86 -11.18 -1.60 -8.12
C LEU A 86 -12.18 -1.43 -9.28
N ALA A 87 -13.37 -0.88 -9.00
CA ALA A 87 -14.40 -0.65 -10.01
C ALA A 87 -14.00 0.40 -11.06
N SER A 88 -13.08 1.30 -10.72
CA SER A 88 -12.63 2.38 -11.60
C SER A 88 -11.35 2.06 -12.37
N LEU A 89 -10.78 0.87 -12.19
CA LEU A 89 -9.53 0.50 -12.85
C LEU A 89 -9.72 0.36 -14.36
N PRO A 90 -8.74 0.80 -15.16
CA PRO A 90 -8.79 0.67 -16.60
C PRO A 90 -8.67 -0.79 -17.06
N ALA A 91 -9.08 -1.06 -18.30
CA ALA A 91 -9.08 -2.41 -18.85
C ALA A 91 -7.69 -3.08 -18.83
N TRP A 92 -6.62 -2.28 -19.00
CA TRP A 92 -5.26 -2.84 -19.03
C TRP A 92 -4.84 -3.48 -17.70
N TRP A 93 -5.49 -3.13 -16.59
CA TRP A 93 -5.20 -3.75 -15.30
C TRP A 93 -5.51 -5.25 -15.31
N GLN A 94 -6.45 -5.68 -16.15
CA GLN A 94 -6.81 -7.09 -16.31
C GLN A 94 -5.96 -7.83 -17.36
N GLU A 95 -5.12 -7.11 -18.11
CA GLU A 95 -4.24 -7.72 -19.09
C GLU A 95 -3.07 -8.42 -18.42
N ASP A 96 -2.51 -9.42 -19.10
CA ASP A 96 -1.34 -10.16 -18.64
C ASP A 96 -0.06 -9.37 -19.01
N LEU A 97 0.28 -8.41 -18.17
CA LEU A 97 1.49 -7.61 -18.33
C LEU A 97 2.66 -8.27 -17.63
N ALA A 98 3.88 -7.94 -18.06
CA ALA A 98 5.09 -8.45 -17.43
C ALA A 98 5.16 -8.07 -15.94
N ARG A 99 4.77 -6.83 -15.60
CA ARG A 99 4.68 -6.36 -14.22
C ARG A 99 3.49 -5.44 -14.04
N LYS A 100 2.83 -5.58 -12.89
CA LYS A 100 1.79 -4.64 -12.43
C LYS A 100 1.98 -4.42 -10.94
N ASP A 101 2.10 -3.15 -10.55
CA ASP A 101 2.28 -2.75 -9.17
C ASP A 101 1.30 -1.63 -8.81
N VAL A 102 0.97 -1.54 -7.52
CA VAL A 102 0.23 -0.41 -6.96
C VAL A 102 1.16 0.33 -6.01
N LEU A 103 1.31 1.63 -6.22
CA LEU A 103 2.03 2.52 -5.34
C LEU A 103 1.00 3.22 -4.45
N PHE A 104 0.70 2.59 -3.31
CA PHE A 104 -0.30 3.12 -2.38
C PHE A 104 0.19 4.39 -1.71
N TYR A 105 -0.67 5.39 -1.62
CA TYR A 105 -0.38 6.60 -0.86
C TYR A 105 -0.37 6.29 0.63
N THR A 106 0.62 6.81 1.35
CA THR A 106 0.58 6.78 2.81
C THR A 106 -0.16 8.00 3.33
N GLU A 107 -0.59 7.93 4.59
CA GLU A 107 -1.31 9.03 5.22
C GLU A 107 -0.43 10.29 5.32
N GLY A 108 -0.99 11.42 4.95
CA GLY A 108 -0.30 12.70 4.95
C GLY A 108 0.47 13.03 3.68
N LEU A 109 0.51 12.13 2.68
CA LEU A 109 1.18 12.38 1.41
C LEU A 109 0.37 13.38 0.57
N ASP A 110 1.06 14.34 -0.04
CA ASP A 110 0.46 15.23 -1.05
C ASP A 110 0.31 14.46 -2.37
N GLN A 111 -0.88 13.88 -2.56
CA GLN A 111 -1.19 13.02 -3.71
C GLN A 111 -1.10 13.78 -5.03
N ASP A 112 -1.55 15.04 -5.05
CA ASP A 112 -1.52 15.85 -6.26
C ASP A 112 -0.09 16.17 -6.69
N ALA A 113 0.78 16.51 -5.75
CA ALA A 113 2.18 16.78 -6.03
C ALA A 113 2.89 15.55 -6.58
N VAL A 114 2.63 14.37 -6.01
CA VAL A 114 3.20 13.12 -6.49
C VAL A 114 2.72 12.80 -7.90
N TRP A 115 1.42 12.99 -8.16
CA TRP A 115 0.87 12.74 -9.51
C TRP A 115 1.46 13.70 -10.54
N GLU A 116 1.59 14.99 -10.23
CA GLU A 116 2.22 15.95 -11.12
C GLU A 116 3.63 15.53 -11.51
N LEU A 117 4.41 15.07 -10.52
CA LEU A 117 5.77 14.63 -10.76
C LEU A 117 5.80 13.36 -11.62
N VAL A 118 5.02 12.35 -11.26
CA VAL A 118 4.99 11.05 -11.95
C VAL A 118 4.44 11.18 -13.37
N SER A 119 3.38 11.96 -13.57
CA SER A 119 2.78 12.14 -14.89
C SER A 119 3.68 12.90 -15.87
N ALA A 120 4.69 13.61 -15.37
CA ALA A 120 5.68 14.30 -16.20
C ALA A 120 6.84 13.38 -16.64
N PHE A 121 6.94 12.15 -16.11
CA PHE A 121 7.99 11.21 -16.51
C PHE A 121 7.77 10.74 -17.94
N SER A 122 8.88 10.56 -18.66
CA SER A 122 8.85 9.92 -19.99
C SER A 122 8.65 8.43 -19.81
N LEU A 123 7.43 7.96 -20.07
CA LEU A 123 7.08 6.55 -20.04
C LEU A 123 7.43 5.92 -21.38
N GLY A 124 8.20 4.83 -21.32
CA GLY A 124 8.47 4.03 -22.53
C GLY A 124 7.42 2.93 -22.64
N ASP A 125 7.81 1.72 -22.29
CA ASP A 125 6.97 0.53 -22.30
C ASP A 125 6.19 0.38 -21.00
N GLU A 126 5.56 1.47 -20.57
CA GLU A 126 4.84 1.55 -19.30
C GLU A 126 3.50 2.24 -19.45
N ILE A 127 2.57 1.92 -18.55
CA ILE A 127 1.27 2.55 -18.48
C ILE A 127 0.93 2.84 -17.02
N ILE A 128 0.33 3.99 -16.74
CA ILE A 128 -0.03 4.40 -15.39
C ILE A 128 -1.50 4.81 -15.32
N HIS A 129 -2.06 4.67 -14.13
CA HIS A 129 -3.42 5.11 -13.82
C HIS A 129 -3.45 5.70 -12.43
N ARG A 130 -4.04 6.89 -12.28
CA ARG A 130 -4.24 7.50 -10.98
C ARG A 130 -5.52 7.00 -10.36
N GLY A 131 -5.38 6.22 -9.27
CA GLY A 131 -6.52 5.81 -8.45
C GLY A 131 -6.65 6.66 -7.19
N ASN A 132 -7.68 6.42 -6.41
CA ASN A 132 -7.87 7.08 -5.11
C ASN A 132 -6.94 6.53 -4.03
N LEU A 133 -6.57 5.25 -4.13
CA LEU A 133 -5.69 4.57 -3.16
C LEU A 133 -4.22 4.70 -3.50
N GLY A 134 -3.88 4.92 -4.75
CA GLY A 134 -2.51 4.94 -5.21
C GLY A 134 -2.38 5.08 -6.71
N ILE A 135 -1.15 4.96 -7.20
CA ILE A 135 -0.84 4.96 -8.62
C ILE A 135 -0.65 3.52 -9.07
N TYR A 136 -1.44 3.10 -10.03
CA TYR A 136 -1.38 1.76 -10.62
C TYR A 136 -0.39 1.82 -11.78
N TRP A 137 0.60 0.94 -11.79
CA TRP A 137 1.70 0.97 -12.74
C TRP A 137 1.84 -0.37 -13.44
N GLY A 138 1.77 -0.35 -14.78
CA GLY A 138 1.95 -1.52 -15.62
C GLY A 138 3.18 -1.42 -16.49
N LYS A 139 3.81 -2.56 -16.75
CA LYS A 139 4.95 -2.69 -17.63
C LYS A 139 4.75 -3.86 -18.57
N TYR A 140 4.91 -3.59 -19.85
CA TYR A 140 4.66 -4.60 -20.89
C TYR A 140 5.80 -5.61 -21.09
N SER A 141 7.06 -5.21 -20.82
CA SER A 141 8.21 -6.09 -21.02
C SER A 141 9.16 -6.07 -19.83
N GLU A 142 9.63 -7.25 -19.41
CA GLU A 142 10.66 -7.40 -18.37
C GLU A 142 12.05 -6.95 -18.84
N GLU A 143 12.34 -7.11 -20.14
CA GLU A 143 13.68 -6.87 -20.70
C GLU A 143 14.16 -5.44 -20.51
N THR A 144 13.24 -4.49 -20.47
CA THR A 144 13.56 -3.07 -20.34
C THR A 144 13.30 -2.52 -18.95
N TYR A 145 13.08 -3.37 -17.95
CA TYR A 145 12.69 -2.93 -16.60
C TYR A 145 13.65 -1.89 -16.01
N THR A 146 14.96 -2.10 -16.12
CA THR A 146 15.94 -1.16 -15.58
C THR A 146 15.98 0.20 -16.31
N LYS A 147 15.33 0.29 -17.47
CA LYS A 147 15.22 1.51 -18.27
C LYS A 147 13.91 2.23 -18.06
N THR A 148 13.00 1.69 -17.20
CA THR A 148 11.70 2.27 -16.96
C THR A 148 11.78 3.55 -16.15
N ALA A 149 10.79 4.41 -16.28
CA ALA A 149 10.60 5.56 -15.40
C ALA A 149 10.40 5.10 -13.96
N TYR A 150 9.69 3.97 -13.75
CA TYR A 150 9.54 3.35 -12.44
C TYR A 150 10.90 3.10 -11.78
N HIS A 151 11.78 2.35 -12.45
CA HIS A 151 13.08 1.99 -11.88
C HIS A 151 14.01 3.21 -11.75
N ARG A 152 14.04 4.07 -12.77
CA ARG A 152 15.01 5.18 -12.83
C ARG A 152 14.59 6.41 -12.04
N GLN A 153 13.31 6.70 -11.96
CA GLN A 153 12.79 7.96 -11.46
C GLN A 153 11.98 7.80 -10.19
N VAL A 154 11.02 6.87 -10.15
CA VAL A 154 10.17 6.66 -8.97
C VAL A 154 11.01 6.26 -7.76
N LEU A 155 11.94 5.33 -7.92
CA LEU A 155 12.78 4.86 -6.81
C LEU A 155 13.72 5.95 -6.27
N LYS A 156 13.92 7.04 -7.02
CA LYS A 156 14.78 8.16 -6.64
C LYS A 156 14.01 9.39 -6.19
N MET A 157 12.68 9.34 -6.19
CA MET A 157 11.85 10.44 -5.71
C MET A 157 12.05 10.68 -4.22
N PRO A 158 12.05 11.95 -3.76
CA PRO A 158 12.10 12.24 -2.33
C PRO A 158 10.97 11.56 -1.55
N ASP A 159 9.79 11.48 -2.17
CA ASP A 159 8.58 10.91 -1.56
C ASP A 159 8.45 9.40 -1.75
N TYR A 160 9.46 8.73 -2.30
CA TYR A 160 9.43 7.27 -2.50
C TYR A 160 9.10 6.52 -1.20
N ARG A 161 9.62 7.00 -0.08
CA ARG A 161 9.38 6.40 1.24
C ARG A 161 7.94 6.58 1.73
N LEU A 162 7.19 7.49 1.12
CA LEU A 162 5.79 7.75 1.44
C LEU A 162 4.83 6.97 0.51
N LEU A 163 5.38 6.06 -0.29
CA LEU A 163 4.61 5.16 -1.13
C LEU A 163 4.81 3.73 -0.66
N THR A 164 3.72 3.00 -0.48
CA THR A 164 3.76 1.58 -0.14
C THR A 164 3.50 0.76 -1.40
N ILE A 165 4.49 -0.01 -1.84
CA ILE A 165 4.41 -0.71 -3.13
C ILE A 165 3.99 -2.16 -2.89
N ARG A 166 2.96 -2.60 -3.65
CA ARG A 166 2.51 -3.99 -3.67
C ARG A 166 2.27 -4.41 -5.12
N ASN A 167 2.62 -5.64 -5.46
CA ASN A 167 2.33 -6.17 -6.79
C ASN A 167 0.84 -6.53 -6.94
N ALA A 168 0.42 -6.81 -8.17
CA ALA A 168 -0.98 -7.11 -8.48
C ALA A 168 -1.51 -8.34 -7.73
N ASN A 169 -0.69 -9.36 -7.53
CA ASN A 169 -1.11 -10.55 -6.77
C ASN A 169 -1.43 -10.21 -5.32
N THR A 170 -0.61 -9.39 -4.69
CA THR A 170 -0.87 -8.92 -3.33
C THR A 170 -2.08 -7.99 -3.29
N PHE A 171 -2.26 -7.15 -4.31
CA PHE A 171 -3.45 -6.30 -4.42
C PHE A 171 -4.73 -7.14 -4.43
N ASP A 172 -4.76 -8.24 -5.19
CA ASP A 172 -5.90 -9.16 -5.22
C ASP A 172 -6.12 -9.84 -3.87
N LYS A 173 -5.04 -10.25 -3.21
CA LYS A 173 -5.11 -10.84 -1.86
C LYS A 173 -5.66 -9.86 -0.83
N ILE A 174 -5.26 -8.60 -0.91
CA ILE A 174 -5.82 -7.54 -0.06
C ILE A 174 -7.34 -7.49 -0.23
N GLY A 175 -7.83 -7.54 -1.46
CA GLY A 175 -9.26 -7.57 -1.73
C GLY A 175 -9.96 -8.78 -1.13
N GLN A 176 -9.34 -9.95 -1.18
CA GLN A 176 -9.90 -11.17 -0.58
C GLN A 176 -10.04 -11.03 0.95
N PHE A 177 -9.03 -10.47 1.61
CA PHE A 177 -9.09 -10.24 3.06
C PHE A 177 -10.13 -9.18 3.44
N LEU A 178 -10.27 -8.13 2.64
CA LEU A 178 -11.25 -7.07 2.89
C LEU A 178 -12.69 -7.54 2.71
N ARG A 179 -12.93 -8.54 1.86
CA ARG A 179 -14.27 -9.09 1.62
C ARG A 179 -14.68 -10.15 2.64
N LYS A 180 -13.82 -10.55 3.53
CA LYS A 180 -14.19 -11.47 4.61
C LYS A 180 -15.18 -10.80 5.56
N SER A 181 -16.18 -11.54 5.96
CA SER A 181 -17.19 -11.09 6.92
C SER A 181 -16.92 -11.70 8.30
#